data_53e185cae0ba378bd672999a1f716acb
#
_entry.id   53e185cae0ba378bd672999a1f716acb
#
_cell.length_a   1.000
_cell.length_b   1.000
_cell.length_c   1.000
_cell.angle_alpha   90.00
_cell.angle_beta   90.00
_cell.angle_gamma   90.00
#
_symmetry.space_group_name_H-M   'P 1'
#
loop_
_entity.id
_entity.type
_entity.pdbx_description
1 polymer ?
#
loop_
_entity_poly.entity_id
_entity_poly.type
_entity_poly.pdbx_seq_one_letter_code
_entity_poly.pdbx_strand_id
1 'polypeptide(L)'
;IWAHDAGGNGAIYLRGYASPMSETHTFGDHLRTWRQRRRMSQLDLASEAGISTRHLSFVETGRAAPSREMVLQLAEHLQLPLREQNALLVSAGFAPRFRERTLDDPD
;
A
#
# COMPACT_ATOMS: atom_id res chain seq x y z
N ILE A 1 -2.31 -11.43 -20.83
CA ILE A 1 -2.70 -11.03 -21.09
C ILE A 1 -2.90 -10.67 -21.39
N TRP A 2 -2.99 -10.52 -21.20
CA TRP A 2 -3.68 -10.15 -21.42
C TRP A 2 -3.71 -9.53 -21.63
N ALA A 3 -3.87 -9.27 -21.27
CA ALA A 3 -4.32 -8.60 -21.36
C ALA A 3 -4.45 -8.09 -21.36
N HIS A 4 -4.63 -7.74 -21.16
CA HIS A 4 -5.20 -7.28 -21.24
C HIS A 4 -5.31 -6.80 -21.20
N ASP A 5 -5.56 -6.52 -21.07
CA ASP A 5 -6.02 -6.08 -21.09
C ASP A 5 -6.07 -5.53 -21.02
N ALA A 6 -6.16 -5.14 -21.11
CA ALA A 6 -6.44 -4.65 -21.03
C ALA A 6 -6.66 -4.12 -20.80
N GLY A 7 -6.82 -3.85 -20.65
CA GLY A 7 -7.11 -3.38 -20.33
C GLY A 7 -7.17 -3.28 -19.85
N GLY A 8 -7.33 -3.24 -19.67
CA GLY A 8 -7.48 -3.19 -19.20
C GLY A 8 -7.33 -3.56 -18.75
N ASN A 9 -7.50 -3.72 -18.45
CA ASN A 9 -7.49 -4.25 -18.09
C ASN A 9 -7.33 -4.89 -17.85
N GLY A 10 -7.12 -5.10 -17.78
CA GLY A 10 -7.06 -5.64 -17.75
C GLY A 10 -6.94 -6.38 -17.56
N ALA A 11 -7.11 -6.67 -17.44
CA ALA A 11 -7.10 -7.26 -17.42
C ALA A 11 -7.16 -8.03 -17.40
N ILE A 12 -7.24 -8.26 -17.39
CA ILE A 12 -7.37 -8.91 -17.44
C ILE A 12 -7.33 -9.78 -17.69
N TYR A 13 -7.33 -10.13 -17.56
CA TYR A 13 -7.38 -10.87 -17.84
C TYR A 13 -7.06 -11.48 -17.84
N LEU A 14 -7.01 -11.60 -17.78
CA LEU A 14 -6.74 -12.02 -17.76
C LEU A 14 -6.69 -12.68 -17.65
N ARG A 15 -6.80 -12.56 -17.75
CA ARG A 15 -6.81 -13.14 -17.45
C ARG A 15 -6.88 -13.84 -16.74
N GLY A 16 -7.13 -13.93 -16.56
CA GLY A 16 -7.39 -14.43 -15.82
C GLY A 16 -6.65 -14.82 -14.91
N TYR A 17 -5.94 -14.83 -14.48
CA TYR A 17 -5.32 -15.29 -13.58
C TYR A 17 -5.46 -14.50 -12.57
N ALA A 18 -5.89 -14.79 -11.80
CA ALA A 18 -6.23 -14.30 -10.88
C ALA A 18 -5.44 -13.61 -10.24
N SER A 19 -4.61 -13.83 -10.05
CA SER A 19 -3.95 -13.04 -9.46
C SER A 19 -3.83 -11.82 -10.04
N PRO A 20 -4.33 -11.56 -10.99
CA PRO A 20 -4.26 -10.32 -11.53
C PRO A 20 -4.68 -9.27 -10.61
N MET A 21 -5.44 -9.66 -9.64
CA MET A 21 -5.86 -8.74 -8.74
C MET A 21 -4.77 -8.04 -8.06
N SER A 22 -3.80 -8.74 -7.64
CA SER A 22 -2.76 -8.14 -6.89
C SER A 22 -2.00 -7.16 -7.73
N GLU A 23 -2.01 -7.34 -9.01
CA GLU A 23 -1.27 -6.47 -9.84
C GLU A 23 -1.91 -5.14 -9.98
N THR A 24 -3.18 -5.03 -9.72
CA THR A 24 -3.85 -3.77 -9.87
C THR A 24 -4.02 -3.04 -8.56
N HIS A 25 -3.48 -3.57 -7.49
CA HIS A 25 -3.63 -2.92 -6.21
C HIS A 25 -2.77 -1.69 -6.14
N THR A 26 -3.39 -0.56 -5.85
CA THR A 26 -2.67 0.67 -5.67
C THR A 26 -2.23 0.79 -4.23
N PHE A 27 -1.46 1.84 -3.96
CA PHE A 27 -1.10 2.13 -2.59
C PHE A 27 -2.36 2.28 -1.74
N GLY A 28 -3.35 2.99 -2.24
CA GLY A 28 -4.57 3.18 -1.46
C GLY A 28 -5.27 1.89 -1.13
N ASP A 29 -5.28 0.95 -2.08
CA ASP A 29 -5.89 -0.33 -1.83
C ASP A 29 -5.14 -1.10 -0.76
N HIS A 30 -3.82 -1.09 -0.82
CA HIS A 30 -3.02 -1.75 0.20
C HIS A 30 -3.26 -1.12 1.56
N LEU A 31 -3.28 0.20 1.60
CA LEU A 31 -3.47 0.90 2.84
C LEU A 31 -4.83 0.57 3.46
N ARG A 32 -5.87 0.60 2.63
CA ARG A 32 -7.21 0.29 3.11
C ARG A 32 -7.29 -1.13 3.63
N THR A 33 -6.68 -2.06 2.92
CA THR A 33 -6.72 -3.47 3.33
C THR A 33 -6.09 -3.64 4.69
N TRP A 34 -4.93 -3.04 4.92
CA TRP A 34 -4.27 -3.16 6.20
C TRP A 34 -5.06 -2.46 7.31
N ARG A 35 -5.61 -1.30 6.99
CA ARG A 35 -6.42 -0.59 7.97
C ARG A 35 -7.59 -1.47 8.43
N GLN A 36 -8.24 -2.10 7.47
CA GLN A 36 -9.38 -2.94 7.80
C GLN A 36 -8.95 -4.19 8.57
N ARG A 37 -7.81 -4.72 8.25
CA ARG A 37 -7.30 -5.86 9.00
C ARG A 37 -7.02 -5.51 10.45
N ARG A 38 -6.61 -4.28 10.68
CA ARG A 38 -6.37 -3.80 12.05
C ARG A 38 -7.64 -3.25 12.68
N ARG A 39 -8.76 -3.34 11.97
CA ARG A 39 -10.06 -2.91 12.47
C ARG A 39 -10.06 -1.45 12.87
N MET A 40 -9.43 -0.63 12.07
CA MET A 40 -9.37 0.79 12.30
C MET A 40 -10.22 1.51 11.28
N SER A 41 -10.98 2.50 11.74
CA SER A 41 -11.68 3.36 10.82
C SER A 41 -10.70 4.36 10.22
N GLN A 42 -11.13 5.08 9.20
CA GLN A 42 -10.29 6.16 8.67
C GLN A 42 -10.01 7.19 9.76
N LEU A 43 -11.01 7.48 10.58
CA LEU A 43 -10.82 8.43 11.66
C LEU A 43 -9.78 7.94 12.63
N ASP A 44 -9.83 6.67 13.00
CA ASP A 44 -8.88 6.11 13.94
C ASP A 44 -7.46 6.25 13.42
N LEU A 45 -7.23 5.82 12.20
CA LEU A 45 -5.87 5.85 11.67
C LEU A 45 -5.40 7.28 11.46
N ALA A 46 -6.28 8.13 10.95
CA ALA A 46 -5.89 9.52 10.71
C ALA A 46 -5.53 10.21 12.02
N SER A 47 -6.30 9.96 13.08
CA SER A 47 -6.01 10.55 14.37
C SER A 47 -4.66 10.10 14.88
N GLU A 48 -4.37 8.81 14.77
CA GLU A 48 -3.10 8.31 15.25
C GLU A 48 -1.94 8.84 14.45
N ALA A 49 -2.11 8.97 13.16
CA ALA A 49 -1.04 9.43 12.30
C ALA A 49 -0.91 10.94 12.25
N GLY A 50 -1.83 11.66 12.87
CA GLY A 50 -1.74 13.11 12.90
C GLY A 50 -2.11 13.78 11.61
N ILE A 51 -2.98 13.18 10.82
CA ILE A 51 -3.43 13.76 9.57
C ILE A 51 -4.95 13.85 9.60
N SER A 52 -5.51 14.60 8.70
CA SER A 52 -6.97 14.73 8.66
C SER A 52 -7.57 13.49 8.04
N THR A 53 -8.79 13.17 8.44
CA THR A 53 -9.51 12.06 7.86
C THR A 53 -9.71 12.28 6.37
N ARG A 54 -9.94 13.52 5.98
CA ARG A 54 -10.13 13.83 4.58
C ARG A 54 -8.87 13.55 3.77
N HIS A 55 -7.71 13.90 4.32
CA HIS A 55 -6.47 13.65 3.63
C HIS A 55 -6.23 12.15 3.50
N LEU A 56 -6.50 11.39 4.56
CA LEU A 56 -6.36 9.95 4.50
C LEU A 56 -7.29 9.37 3.44
N SER A 57 -8.51 9.87 3.37
CA SER A 57 -9.46 9.41 2.37
C SER A 57 -8.95 9.69 0.96
N PHE A 58 -8.37 10.85 0.75
CA PHE A 58 -7.84 11.19 -0.56
C PHE A 58 -6.68 10.29 -0.94
N VAL A 59 -5.85 9.94 0.03
CA VAL A 59 -4.73 9.05 -0.23
C VAL A 59 -5.23 7.64 -0.55
N GLU A 60 -6.24 7.19 0.16
CA GLU A 60 -6.78 5.85 -0.07
C GLU A 60 -7.47 5.74 -1.43
N THR A 61 -8.02 6.83 -1.92
CA THR A 61 -8.74 6.77 -3.19
C THR A 61 -7.88 7.24 -4.36
N GLY A 62 -6.62 7.58 -4.11
CA GLY A 62 -5.72 7.95 -5.19
C GLY A 62 -5.80 9.41 -5.59
N ARG A 63 -6.56 10.22 -4.86
CA ARG A 63 -6.66 11.64 -5.17
C ARG A 63 -5.47 12.43 -4.70
N ALA A 64 -4.75 11.91 -3.74
CA ALA A 64 -3.56 12.56 -3.24
C ALA A 64 -2.47 11.53 -3.13
N ALA A 65 -1.25 11.92 -3.46
CA ALA A 65 -0.12 11.01 -3.36
C ALA A 65 0.49 11.18 -1.97
N PRO A 66 0.87 10.08 -1.33
CA PRO A 66 1.50 10.18 -0.03
C PRO A 66 2.98 10.50 -0.18
N SER A 67 3.55 11.19 0.81
CA SER A 67 4.99 11.33 0.87
C SER A 67 5.59 10.06 1.44
N ARG A 68 6.89 9.88 1.22
CA ARG A 68 7.57 8.74 1.79
C ARG A 68 7.41 8.70 3.29
N GLU A 69 7.55 9.86 3.93
CA GLU A 69 7.44 9.93 5.36
C GLU A 69 6.05 9.53 5.84
N MET A 70 5.04 9.96 5.11
CA MET A 70 3.69 9.58 5.47
C MET A 70 3.49 8.07 5.36
N VAL A 71 4.04 7.45 4.30
CA VAL A 71 3.92 6.02 4.16
C VAL A 71 4.54 5.31 5.35
N LEU A 72 5.71 5.77 5.78
CA LEU A 72 6.38 5.16 6.91
C LEU A 72 5.60 5.34 8.21
N GLN A 73 5.02 6.51 8.40
CA GLN A 73 4.21 6.75 9.58
C GLN A 73 2.97 5.87 9.59
N LEU A 74 2.30 5.77 8.46
CA LEU A 74 1.12 4.94 8.40
C LEU A 74 1.47 3.47 8.65
N ALA A 75 2.57 3.02 8.08
CA ALA A 75 3.00 1.65 8.29
C ALA A 75 3.30 1.38 9.75
N GLU A 76 3.85 2.35 10.44
CA GLU A 76 4.17 2.20 11.83
C GLU A 76 2.90 2.09 12.67
N HIS A 77 1.93 2.95 12.42
CA HIS A 77 0.68 2.90 13.16
C HIS A 77 -0.11 1.64 12.86
N LEU A 78 0.07 1.08 11.68
CA LEU A 78 -0.57 -0.18 11.33
C LEU A 78 0.25 -1.38 11.79
N GLN A 79 1.43 -1.12 12.36
CA GLN A 79 2.28 -2.17 12.89
C GLN A 79 2.63 -3.22 11.85
N LEU A 80 3.04 -2.76 10.69
CA LEU A 80 3.38 -3.66 9.60
C LEU A 80 4.78 -4.20 9.78
N PRO A 81 5.00 -5.48 9.52
CA PRO A 81 6.37 -6.01 9.50
C PRO A 81 7.15 -5.35 8.38
N LEU A 82 8.46 -5.44 8.47
CA LEU A 82 9.32 -4.77 7.52
C LEU A 82 8.98 -5.10 6.08
N ARG A 83 8.72 -6.36 5.80
CA ARG A 83 8.39 -6.76 4.45
C ARG A 83 7.15 -6.03 3.94
N GLU A 84 6.14 -5.90 4.79
CA GLU A 84 4.92 -5.23 4.38
C GLU A 84 5.11 -3.72 4.30
N GLN A 85 5.96 -3.17 5.15
CA GLN A 85 6.30 -1.77 5.03
C GLN A 85 6.94 -1.49 3.68
N ASN A 86 7.87 -2.36 3.28
CA ASN A 86 8.54 -2.19 2.00
C ASN A 86 7.58 -2.35 0.83
N ALA A 87 6.65 -3.30 0.93
CA ALA A 87 5.66 -3.47 -0.11
C ALA A 87 4.81 -2.21 -0.23
N LEU A 88 4.46 -1.62 0.90
CA LEU A 88 3.67 -0.40 0.88
C LEU A 88 4.46 0.75 0.24
N LEU A 89 5.73 0.88 0.58
CA LEU A 89 6.57 1.90 -0.01
C LEU A 89 6.66 1.74 -1.52
N VAL A 90 6.90 0.51 -1.96
CA VAL A 90 7.03 0.26 -3.39
C VAL A 90 5.72 0.58 -4.10
N SER A 91 4.59 0.23 -3.51
CA SER A 91 3.30 0.51 -4.15
C SER A 91 3.07 2.01 -4.28
N ALA A 92 3.71 2.81 -3.44
CA ALA A 92 3.58 4.25 -3.53
C ALA A 92 4.66 4.88 -4.41
N GLY A 93 5.52 4.05 -5.00
CA GLY A 93 6.55 4.55 -5.89
C GLY A 93 7.86 4.86 -5.23
N PHE A 94 8.08 4.39 -4.01
CA PHE A 94 9.29 4.69 -3.26
C PHE A 94 10.17 3.47 -3.13
N ALA A 95 11.45 3.69 -2.88
CA ALA A 95 12.37 2.59 -2.66
C ALA A 95 12.13 1.97 -1.29
N PRO A 96 12.40 0.68 -1.16
CA PRO A 96 12.24 0.04 0.14
C PRO A 96 13.12 0.70 1.19
N ARG A 97 12.66 0.65 2.43
CA ARG A 97 13.36 1.31 3.52
C ARG A 97 14.65 0.59 3.87
N PHE A 98 14.56 -0.73 4.00
CA PHE A 98 15.71 -1.53 4.31
C PHE A 98 15.74 -2.67 3.35
N ARG A 99 16.93 -3.17 3.11
CA ARG A 99 17.00 -4.38 2.36
C ARG A 99 16.69 -5.47 3.29
N GLU A 100 15.77 -6.28 2.91
CA GLU A 100 15.37 -7.32 3.78
C GLU A 100 16.46 -8.27 4.05
N ARG A 101 17.41 -8.33 3.16
CA ARG A 101 18.46 -9.23 3.37
C ARG A 101 19.45 -8.67 4.36
N THR A 102 19.18 -7.55 4.95
CA THR A 102 20.09 -7.09 5.96
C THR A 102 20.24 -8.10 7.03
N LEU A 103 19.34 -9.01 7.12
CA LEU A 103 19.54 -10.05 8.07
C LEU A 103 20.74 -10.86 7.72
N ASP A 104 21.08 -10.91 6.46
CA ASP A 104 22.19 -11.67 6.02
C ASP A 104 23.44 -10.94 6.31
N ASP A 105 23.38 -9.67 6.54
CA ASP A 105 24.55 -8.94 6.79
C ASP A 105 25.00 -9.24 8.14
N PRO A 106 26.20 -9.50 8.31
CA PRO A 106 26.69 -9.79 9.60
C PRO A 106 26.62 -8.60 10.48
N ASP A 107 26.34 -7.51 9.96
CA ASP A 107 26.23 -6.42 10.86
C ASP A 107 24.85 -6.33 11.39
#